data_5f417539ea1ba6070701d262842bb9fa
#
_entry.id   5f417539ea1ba6070701d262842bb9fa
#
_cell.length_a   1.000
_cell.length_b   1.000
_cell.length_c   1.000
_cell.angle_alpha   90.00
_cell.angle_beta   90.00
_cell.angle_gamma   90.00
#
_symmetry.space_group_name_H-M   'P 1'
#
loop_
_entity.id
_entity.type
_entity.pdbx_description
1 polymer ?
#
loop_
_entity_poly.entity_id
_entity_poly.type
_entity_poly.pdbx_seq_one_letter_code
_entity_poly.pdbx_strand_id
1 'polypeptide(L)'
;MSHAQPEIPEELRWALAEADKEVVAVAPGWFRAWPTGDERWSAVNVRAATQVIVNHSREDDRHPDAWTVRALFGTKAVELRVGPYDNRAQAIWVAHAILSLAFSDDQP
;
A
#
# COMPACT_ATOMS: atom_id res chain seq x y z
N MET A 1 -12.84 -13.36 32.39
CA MET A 1 -13.55 -13.11 31.12
C MET A 1 -12.54 -12.77 30.05
N SER A 2 -12.50 -13.58 29.06
CA SER A 2 -11.57 -13.35 27.98
C SER A 2 -12.07 -12.21 27.12
N HIS A 3 -11.24 -11.24 26.93
CA HIS A 3 -11.49 -10.22 25.94
C HIS A 3 -11.12 -10.82 24.59
N ALA A 4 -12.14 -11.27 23.88
CA ALA A 4 -11.91 -11.71 22.52
C ALA A 4 -11.37 -10.51 21.76
N GLN A 5 -10.11 -10.60 21.32
CA GLN A 5 -9.62 -9.60 20.40
C GLN A 5 -10.48 -9.65 19.15
N PRO A 6 -10.87 -8.51 18.61
CA PRO A 6 -11.63 -8.51 17.37
C PRO A 6 -10.84 -9.29 16.32
N GLU A 7 -11.48 -10.26 15.72
CA GLU A 7 -10.86 -11.02 14.67
C GLU A 7 -10.52 -10.08 13.54
N ILE A 8 -9.27 -10.16 13.09
CA ILE A 8 -8.85 -9.41 11.91
C ILE A 8 -9.58 -10.02 10.72
N PRO A 9 -10.33 -9.22 9.95
CA PRO A 9 -11.00 -9.75 8.75
C PRO A 9 -10.00 -10.46 7.84
N GLU A 10 -10.47 -11.50 7.18
CA GLU A 10 -9.62 -12.26 6.28
C GLU A 10 -9.04 -11.38 5.18
N GLU A 11 -9.84 -10.43 4.69
CA GLU A 11 -9.42 -9.48 3.68
C GLU A 11 -8.25 -8.63 4.16
N LEU A 12 -8.29 -8.18 5.42
CA LEU A 12 -7.20 -7.40 5.98
C LEU A 12 -5.96 -8.26 6.20
N ARG A 13 -6.14 -9.51 6.59
CA ARG A 13 -5.03 -10.44 6.77
C ARG A 13 -4.31 -10.68 5.45
N TRP A 14 -5.07 -10.91 4.40
CA TRP A 14 -4.51 -11.03 3.06
C TRP A 14 -3.79 -9.75 2.64
N ALA A 15 -4.43 -8.60 2.88
CA ALA A 15 -3.87 -7.31 2.50
C ALA A 15 -2.58 -6.99 3.26
N LEU A 16 -2.51 -7.36 4.54
CA LEU A 16 -1.29 -7.18 5.33
C LEU A 16 -0.14 -8.00 4.75
N ALA A 17 -0.43 -9.23 4.33
CA ALA A 17 0.59 -10.06 3.69
C ALA A 17 1.05 -9.47 2.36
N GLU A 18 0.12 -8.92 1.58
CA GLU A 18 0.46 -8.26 0.31
C GLU A 18 1.33 -7.02 0.53
N ALA A 19 0.96 -6.18 1.49
CA ALA A 19 1.69 -4.96 1.78
C ALA A 19 3.07 -5.26 2.40
N ASP A 20 3.15 -6.28 3.23
CA ASP A 20 4.40 -6.65 3.91
C ASP A 20 5.51 -7.05 2.93
N LYS A 21 5.14 -7.60 1.79
CA LYS A 21 6.11 -7.96 0.75
C LYS A 21 6.88 -6.76 0.22
N GLU A 22 6.30 -5.59 0.30
CA GLU A 22 6.89 -4.38 -0.25
C GLU A 22 7.47 -3.46 0.82
N VAL A 23 7.52 -3.92 2.06
CA VAL A 23 8.15 -3.17 3.15
C VAL A 23 9.67 -3.18 2.96
N VAL A 24 10.25 -2.00 3.06
CA VAL A 24 11.70 -1.84 2.98
C VAL A 24 12.28 -1.85 4.40
N ALA A 25 13.16 -2.77 4.65
CA ALA A 25 13.72 -2.98 5.99
C ALA A 25 14.83 -1.98 6.34
N VAL A 26 14.66 -0.72 5.94
CA VAL A 26 15.62 0.34 6.27
C VAL A 26 15.12 1.14 7.46
N ALA A 27 13.83 1.45 7.45
CA ALA A 27 13.19 2.20 8.52
C ALA A 27 11.68 1.93 8.47
N PRO A 28 10.98 2.06 9.61
CA PRO A 28 9.54 1.88 9.61
C PRO A 28 8.84 2.84 8.65
N GLY A 29 7.84 2.34 7.94
CA GLY A 29 7.01 3.16 7.07
C GLY A 29 7.49 3.27 5.63
N TRP A 30 8.62 2.66 5.29
CA TRP A 30 9.13 2.69 3.93
C TRP A 30 8.62 1.52 3.11
N PHE A 31 8.09 1.83 1.94
CA PHE A 31 7.55 0.83 1.00
C PHE A 31 8.16 1.04 -0.38
N ARG A 32 8.30 -0.07 -1.09
CA ARG A 32 8.77 -0.02 -2.46
C ARG A 32 7.72 0.65 -3.34
N ALA A 33 8.21 1.44 -4.29
CA ALA A 33 7.38 2.11 -5.27
C ALA A 33 7.83 1.70 -6.67
N TRP A 34 6.94 1.86 -7.64
CA TRP A 34 7.32 1.66 -9.03
C TRP A 34 8.32 2.74 -9.42
N PRO A 35 9.49 2.36 -9.96
CA PRO A 35 10.48 3.36 -10.36
C PRO A 35 9.95 4.21 -11.52
N THR A 36 10.39 5.47 -11.54
CA THR A 36 10.05 6.39 -12.61
C THR A 36 11.32 6.80 -13.33
N GLY A 37 11.21 7.01 -14.66
CA GLY A 37 12.35 7.39 -15.46
C GLY A 37 13.44 6.32 -15.49
N ASP A 38 14.68 6.74 -15.25
CA ASP A 38 15.83 5.84 -15.30
C ASP A 38 16.11 5.12 -13.99
N GLU A 39 15.29 5.34 -12.98
CA GLU A 39 15.47 4.68 -11.69
C GLU A 39 15.15 3.19 -11.82
N ARG A 40 16.01 2.35 -11.24
CA ARG A 40 15.81 0.90 -11.25
C ARG A 40 15.14 0.40 -9.97
N TRP A 41 15.16 1.20 -8.94
CA TRP A 41 14.60 0.86 -7.65
C TRP A 41 14.16 2.13 -6.95
N SER A 42 13.00 2.07 -6.32
CA SER A 42 12.44 3.23 -5.65
C SER A 42 11.70 2.81 -4.39
N ALA A 43 11.81 3.61 -3.35
CA ALA A 43 11.05 3.44 -2.13
C ALA A 43 10.66 4.80 -1.59
N VAL A 44 9.52 4.86 -0.89
CA VAL A 44 9.01 6.09 -0.32
C VAL A 44 8.58 5.88 1.12
N ASN A 45 8.70 6.92 1.93
CA ASN A 45 8.25 6.89 3.31
C ASN A 45 6.78 7.30 3.37
N VAL A 46 5.91 6.31 3.54
CA VAL A 46 4.46 6.55 3.59
C VAL A 46 4.08 7.40 4.80
N ARG A 47 4.88 7.36 5.89
CA ARG A 47 4.63 8.21 7.06
C ARG A 47 4.69 9.71 6.72
N ALA A 48 5.46 10.06 5.70
CA ALA A 48 5.59 11.45 5.26
C ALA A 48 4.56 11.82 4.19
N ALA A 49 3.76 10.87 3.74
CA ALA A 49 2.74 11.15 2.74
C ALA A 49 1.61 12.00 3.32
N THR A 50 1.10 12.91 2.52
CA THR A 50 -0.06 13.70 2.90
C THR A 50 -1.35 12.93 2.71
N GLN A 51 -1.34 11.93 1.83
CA GLN A 51 -2.53 11.17 1.49
C GLN A 51 -2.14 9.83 0.85
N VAL A 52 -2.94 8.81 1.08
CA VAL A 52 -2.83 7.54 0.35
C VAL A 52 -4.16 7.35 -0.35
N ILE A 53 -4.11 7.10 -1.65
CA ILE A 53 -5.31 6.97 -2.48
C ILE A 53 -5.31 5.65 -3.23
N VAL A 54 -6.50 5.23 -3.60
CA VAL A 54 -6.71 4.10 -4.50
C VAL A 54 -7.09 4.68 -5.86
N ASN A 55 -6.35 4.30 -6.87
CA ASN A 55 -6.50 4.86 -8.21
C ASN A 55 -6.89 3.80 -9.22
N HIS A 56 -7.87 4.13 -10.07
CA HIS A 56 -8.26 3.26 -11.18
C HIS A 56 -7.45 3.63 -12.41
N SER A 57 -6.61 2.70 -12.85
CA SER A 57 -5.78 2.94 -14.02
C SER A 57 -6.54 2.48 -15.27
N ARG A 58 -6.75 3.40 -16.20
CA ARG A 58 -7.35 3.10 -17.49
C ARG A 58 -6.33 3.07 -18.63
N GLU A 59 -5.06 3.14 -18.26
CA GLU A 59 -4.01 3.29 -19.27
C GLU A 59 -3.70 2.00 -20.03
N ASP A 60 -4.16 0.88 -19.51
CA ASP A 60 -3.92 -0.41 -20.16
C ASP A 60 -5.24 -1.04 -20.55
N ASP A 61 -5.49 -1.09 -21.85
CA ASP A 61 -6.69 -1.75 -22.40
C ASP A 61 -6.76 -3.24 -22.07
N ARG A 62 -5.63 -3.82 -21.66
CA ARG A 62 -5.55 -5.23 -21.26
C ARG A 62 -6.06 -5.46 -19.84
N HIS A 63 -6.07 -4.40 -19.02
CA HIS A 63 -6.50 -4.48 -17.64
C HIS A 63 -7.42 -3.31 -17.31
N PRO A 64 -8.64 -3.33 -17.91
CA PRO A 64 -9.56 -2.19 -17.73
C PRO A 64 -9.98 -1.96 -16.29
N ASP A 65 -9.83 -2.94 -15.42
CA ASP A 65 -10.21 -2.85 -14.02
C ASP A 65 -9.00 -2.90 -13.10
N ALA A 66 -7.88 -2.34 -13.54
CA ALA A 66 -6.67 -2.30 -12.72
C ALA A 66 -6.76 -1.19 -11.67
N TRP A 67 -6.71 -1.58 -10.40
CA TRP A 67 -6.72 -0.66 -9.28
C TRP A 67 -5.35 -0.67 -8.61
N THR A 68 -4.81 0.51 -8.36
CA THR A 68 -3.48 0.66 -7.75
C THR A 68 -3.56 1.56 -6.53
N VAL A 69 -2.52 1.52 -5.70
CA VAL A 69 -2.42 2.36 -4.50
C VAL A 69 -1.31 3.38 -4.73
N ARG A 70 -1.60 4.65 -4.46
CA ARG A 70 -0.64 5.74 -4.60
C ARG A 70 -0.51 6.50 -3.30
N ALA A 71 0.72 6.93 -3.02
CA ALA A 71 1.00 7.85 -1.93
C ALA A 71 1.26 9.24 -2.52
N LEU A 72 0.65 10.25 -1.91
CA LEU A 72 0.81 11.63 -2.34
C LEU A 72 1.70 12.39 -1.36
N PHE A 73 2.65 13.13 -1.91
CA PHE A 73 3.56 13.97 -1.16
C PHE A 73 3.36 15.41 -1.67
N GLY A 74 2.38 16.09 -1.08
CA GLY A 74 1.94 17.38 -1.62
C GLY A 74 1.29 17.19 -2.98
N THR A 75 1.91 17.73 -4.02
CA THR A 75 1.40 17.60 -5.40
C THR A 75 1.97 16.39 -6.14
N LYS A 76 2.97 15.72 -5.56
CA LYS A 76 3.60 14.58 -6.21
C LYS A 76 2.90 13.28 -5.82
N ALA A 77 2.52 12.49 -6.81
CA ALA A 77 1.93 11.17 -6.60
C ALA A 77 2.95 10.09 -6.95
N VAL A 78 3.06 9.09 -6.09
CA VAL A 78 3.96 7.97 -6.30
C VAL A 78 3.14 6.68 -6.22
N GLU A 79 3.22 5.86 -7.25
CA GLU A 79 2.53 4.59 -7.27
C GLU A 79 3.32 3.56 -6.47
N LEU A 80 2.68 2.99 -5.47
CA LEU A 80 3.30 1.95 -4.65
C LEU A 80 3.30 0.63 -5.43
N ARG A 81 4.30 -0.20 -5.16
CA ARG A 81 4.50 -1.44 -5.90
C ARG A 81 3.61 -2.57 -5.37
N VAL A 82 2.33 -2.30 -5.29
CA VAL A 82 1.31 -3.28 -4.91
C VAL A 82 0.26 -3.34 -6.02
N GLY A 83 -0.22 -4.53 -6.30
CA GLY A 83 -1.19 -4.72 -7.37
C GLY A 83 -0.53 -4.85 -8.73
N PRO A 84 -1.28 -4.57 -9.80
CA PRO A 84 -2.67 -4.07 -9.80
C PRO A 84 -3.68 -5.10 -9.30
N TYR A 85 -4.82 -4.62 -8.84
CA TYR A 85 -5.89 -5.46 -8.32
C TYR A 85 -7.12 -5.33 -9.22
N ASP A 86 -7.89 -6.42 -9.30
CA ASP A 86 -9.03 -6.51 -10.21
C ASP A 86 -10.23 -5.70 -9.74
N ASN A 87 -10.29 -5.40 -8.44
CA ASN A 87 -11.40 -4.62 -7.93
C ASN A 87 -10.96 -3.59 -6.89
N ARG A 88 -11.79 -2.58 -6.73
CA ARG A 88 -11.52 -1.46 -5.84
C ARG A 88 -11.42 -1.89 -4.39
N ALA A 89 -12.24 -2.84 -3.97
CA ALA A 89 -12.26 -3.29 -2.58
C ALA A 89 -10.92 -3.89 -2.16
N GLN A 90 -10.31 -4.70 -3.02
CA GLN A 90 -8.99 -5.26 -2.75
C GLN A 90 -7.93 -4.17 -2.58
N ALA A 91 -7.94 -3.18 -3.47
CA ALA A 91 -6.99 -2.07 -3.40
C ALA A 91 -7.20 -1.27 -2.12
N ILE A 92 -8.44 -1.04 -1.70
CA ILE A 92 -8.74 -0.34 -0.46
C ILE A 92 -8.21 -1.11 0.75
N TRP A 93 -8.41 -2.43 0.79
CA TRP A 93 -7.86 -3.24 1.87
C TRP A 93 -6.34 -3.15 1.94
N VAL A 94 -5.68 -3.17 0.78
CA VAL A 94 -4.22 -3.04 0.74
C VAL A 94 -3.78 -1.64 1.19
N ALA A 95 -4.51 -0.60 0.82
CA ALA A 95 -4.23 0.75 1.30
C ALA A 95 -4.33 0.83 2.82
N HIS A 96 -5.37 0.23 3.41
CA HIS A 96 -5.50 0.13 4.87
C HIS A 96 -4.32 -0.61 5.49
N ALA A 97 -3.91 -1.71 4.89
CA ALA A 97 -2.78 -2.50 5.38
C ALA A 97 -1.49 -1.70 5.34
N ILE A 98 -1.25 -0.96 4.26
CA ILE A 98 -0.06 -0.12 4.12
C ILE A 98 -0.03 0.93 5.23
N LEU A 99 -1.15 1.60 5.48
CA LEU A 99 -1.24 2.59 6.55
C LEU A 99 -1.04 1.95 7.92
N SER A 100 -1.63 0.79 8.15
CA SER A 100 -1.45 0.04 9.39
C SER A 100 0.02 -0.27 9.65
N LEU A 101 0.72 -0.79 8.65
CA LEU A 101 2.13 -1.13 8.77
C LEU A 101 3.01 0.11 8.91
N ALA A 102 2.67 1.17 8.15
CA ALA A 102 3.45 2.41 8.17
C ALA A 102 3.41 3.09 9.54
N PHE A 103 2.26 3.06 10.20
CA PHE A 103 2.06 3.73 11.48
C PHE A 103 1.99 2.76 12.65
N SER A 104 2.41 1.52 12.43
CA SER A 104 2.50 0.55 13.50
C SER A 104 3.62 0.95 14.46
N ASP A 105 3.24 1.22 15.70
CA ASP A 105 4.20 1.41 16.76
C ASP A 105 4.60 0.05 17.30
N ASP A 106 5.43 -0.64 16.53
CA ASP A 106 6.00 -1.88 16.99
C ASP A 106 7.06 -1.56 18.03
N GLN A 107 6.60 -1.16 19.18
CA GLN A 107 7.50 -0.98 20.30
C GLN A 107 7.85 -2.36 20.85
N PRO A 108 9.11 -2.72 20.81
CA PRO A 108 9.52 -3.95 21.48
C PRO A 108 9.28 -3.87 22.97
#